data_e42c8206bbb9907e30f212b80363585c
#
_entry.id   e42c8206bbb9907e30f212b80363585c
#
_cell.length_a   1.000
_cell.length_b   1.000
_cell.length_c   1.000
_cell.angle_alpha   90.00
_cell.angle_beta   90.00
_cell.angle_gamma   90.00
#
_symmetry.space_group_name_H-M   'P 1'
#
loop_
_entity.id
_entity.type
_entity.pdbx_description
1 polymer ?
#
loop_
_entity_poly.entity_id
_entity_poly.type
_entity_poly.pdbx_seq_one_letter_code
_entity_poly.pdbx_strand_id
1 'polypeptide(L)'
;MKKLKLTALLVTMAMTASLAGCGNSASEETTDGTQSSQATATQEAAGTETAENHDPVTLRFMWWGGDERAQATLDVIDKFEQEYPWITIEAEYGSSDGYQEKLTAQLVSGTVADIFQMGTGWMPGYVESNAGYFADFKDFSDVFDLSTFEESILKNNGQFDGHQYGVPTGISGHALIYNKNAADKIGIDFSSDYTWDDIVEMGKKVKEYDKDMYLLTMGSSELNTMIVRPYLQQLTGSTVLVNETKKRGFEEKDLVEVLNYIKTLYDEGVASPMSTVIAYGADLGTDPNWINQKYVAAFGYSSTVETLQAACPDGNFAAGKLPVMTNAKDEGWYCNAPQYMCVSGASEHQVEAMMFLNYFYNNADAAKILKTVRSVPPTSVGQEACTELGILEGITKDSVDIIQTYTGTNDLGLTTEEEVTAILQDAATQVAYGQGTPEDVAKSTISLLDNYLSSK
;
A
#
# COMPACT_ATOMS: atom_id res chain seq x y z
N MET A 1 -31.27 10.07 -39.46
CA MET A 1 -30.95 11.40 -40.04
C MET A 1 -31.45 12.46 -39.08
N LYS A 2 -30.59 13.10 -38.32
CA LYS A 2 -30.72 14.47 -37.78
C LYS A 2 -29.34 14.86 -37.25
N LYS A 3 -28.70 15.77 -37.97
CA LYS A 3 -27.38 16.35 -37.64
C LYS A 3 -27.59 17.41 -36.56
N LEU A 4 -26.83 17.35 -35.46
CA LEU A 4 -26.69 18.44 -34.52
C LEU A 4 -25.35 19.14 -34.76
N LYS A 5 -25.43 20.44 -34.95
CA LYS A 5 -24.30 21.33 -35.27
C LYS A 5 -23.61 21.74 -33.98
N LEU A 6 -22.30 21.60 -33.98
CA LEU A 6 -21.37 22.12 -32.95
C LEU A 6 -21.15 23.62 -33.23
N THR A 7 -21.39 24.47 -32.25
CA THR A 7 -21.06 25.90 -32.30
C THR A 7 -19.89 26.16 -31.39
N ALA A 8 -18.75 26.51 -31.98
CA ALA A 8 -17.56 26.95 -31.28
C ALA A 8 -17.70 28.43 -30.89
N LEU A 9 -17.44 28.77 -29.65
CA LEU A 9 -17.36 30.15 -29.16
C LEU A 9 -15.90 30.47 -28.83
N LEU A 10 -15.27 31.29 -29.69
CA LEU A 10 -13.97 31.91 -29.44
C LEU A 10 -14.18 33.14 -28.53
N VAL A 11 -13.48 33.20 -27.41
CA VAL A 11 -13.33 34.43 -26.64
C VAL A 11 -11.85 34.83 -26.69
N THR A 12 -11.60 35.88 -27.43
CA THR A 12 -10.34 36.64 -27.47
C THR A 12 -10.35 37.65 -26.35
N MET A 13 -9.31 37.68 -25.51
CA MET A 13 -9.08 38.78 -24.56
C MET A 13 -7.69 39.37 -24.75
N ALA A 14 -7.70 40.67 -25.01
CA ALA A 14 -6.57 41.48 -25.39
C ALA A 14 -5.69 41.88 -24.20
N MET A 15 -4.36 41.88 -24.41
CA MET A 15 -3.36 42.50 -23.54
C MET A 15 -3.45 44.03 -23.63
N THR A 16 -3.34 44.70 -22.50
CA THR A 16 -2.89 46.10 -22.46
C THR A 16 -1.75 46.22 -21.45
N ALA A 17 -0.61 46.61 -21.99
CA ALA A 17 0.57 47.04 -21.28
C ALA A 17 0.42 48.50 -20.87
N SER A 18 0.92 48.88 -19.69
CA SER A 18 1.28 50.29 -19.39
C SER A 18 2.57 50.33 -18.58
N LEU A 19 3.53 50.98 -19.21
CA LEU A 19 4.81 51.37 -18.67
C LEU A 19 4.72 52.78 -18.04
N ALA A 20 5.75 53.08 -17.23
CA ALA A 20 6.27 54.36 -16.74
C ALA A 20 5.83 54.75 -15.34
N GLY A 21 6.65 55.26 -14.46
CA GLY A 21 7.91 55.92 -14.66
C GLY A 21 8.64 56.23 -13.34
N CYS A 22 9.89 56.62 -13.50
CA CYS A 22 10.91 57.02 -12.53
C CYS A 22 10.53 58.15 -11.59
N GLY A 23 11.21 58.18 -10.41
CA GLY A 23 11.31 59.37 -9.58
C GLY A 23 12.26 59.17 -8.40
N ASN A 24 13.46 59.68 -8.58
CA ASN A 24 14.59 59.73 -7.68
C ASN A 24 14.44 60.95 -6.77
N SER A 25 14.83 60.89 -5.48
CA SER A 25 15.59 61.98 -4.83
C SER A 25 15.96 61.61 -3.38
N ALA A 26 17.23 61.87 -3.14
CA ALA A 26 17.94 61.78 -1.87
C ALA A 26 17.78 63.03 -1.01
N SER A 27 18.13 62.93 0.27
CA SER A 27 18.97 63.79 1.12
C SER A 27 18.70 63.45 2.58
N GLU A 28 19.65 62.98 3.30
CA GLU A 28 20.71 63.62 4.09
C GLU A 28 20.25 64.27 5.42
N GLU A 29 21.02 63.81 6.40
CA GLU A 29 21.58 64.46 7.62
C GLU A 29 20.67 64.65 8.85
N THR A 30 21.09 64.54 10.08
CA THR A 30 22.36 64.38 10.83
C THR A 30 22.03 64.12 12.29
N THR A 31 22.94 63.44 13.01
CA THR A 31 23.44 63.58 14.38
C THR A 31 22.49 63.91 15.56
N ASP A 32 22.55 63.27 16.69
CA ASP A 32 23.54 63.34 17.74
C ASP A 32 23.13 62.51 18.99
N GLY A 33 24.08 61.98 19.63
CA GLY A 33 24.38 61.31 20.81
C GLY A 33 23.60 61.44 22.09
N THR A 34 23.70 60.49 22.95
CA THR A 34 24.32 60.55 24.26
C THR A 34 24.14 59.21 25.04
N GLN A 35 25.22 58.80 25.66
CA GLN A 35 25.46 57.67 26.56
C GLN A 35 24.49 57.58 27.73
N SER A 36 24.15 56.41 28.25
CA SER A 36 24.68 55.92 29.55
C SER A 36 23.89 54.70 30.10
N SER A 37 24.65 53.79 30.56
CA SER A 37 24.58 52.96 31.79
C SER A 37 24.17 51.48 31.66
N GLN A 38 25.19 50.70 32.01
CA GLN A 38 25.22 49.30 32.32
C GLN A 38 24.11 48.83 33.29
N ALA A 39 23.55 47.68 32.98
CA ALA A 39 23.16 46.69 33.96
C ALA A 39 23.49 45.33 33.44
N THR A 40 24.47 44.72 34.08
CA THR A 40 24.97 43.36 33.85
C THR A 40 23.88 42.37 34.32
N ALA A 41 23.31 41.59 33.42
CA ALA A 41 22.58 40.37 33.77
C ALA A 41 23.30 39.22 33.04
N THR A 42 23.94 38.42 33.85
CA THR A 42 24.55 37.15 33.45
C THR A 42 23.46 36.21 32.98
N GLN A 43 23.40 35.97 31.69
CA GLN A 43 22.59 34.88 31.11
C GLN A 43 23.59 33.80 30.74
N GLU A 44 23.43 32.62 31.36
CA GLU A 44 24.16 31.41 31.03
C GLU A 44 23.96 31.11 29.54
N ALA A 45 25.06 30.97 28.86
CA ALA A 45 25.12 30.54 27.47
C ALA A 45 24.64 29.07 27.43
N ALA A 46 23.42 28.85 26.92
CA ALA A 46 23.08 27.57 26.31
C ALA A 46 24.05 27.34 25.14
N GLY A 47 24.68 26.19 25.16
CA GLY A 47 25.71 25.83 24.18
C GLY A 47 25.20 25.97 22.76
N THR A 48 25.83 26.83 22.03
CA THR A 48 25.80 26.85 20.58
C THR A 48 26.63 25.63 20.16
N GLU A 49 26.01 24.56 19.74
CA GLU A 49 26.67 23.56 18.93
C GLU A 49 27.29 24.30 17.75
N THR A 50 28.56 24.09 17.56
CA THR A 50 29.30 24.62 16.41
C THR A 50 28.62 24.11 15.15
N ALA A 51 28.06 25.01 14.33
CA ALA A 51 27.59 24.68 13.00
C ALA A 51 28.76 24.00 12.28
N GLU A 52 28.66 22.70 12.06
CA GLU A 52 29.60 22.00 11.18
C GLU A 52 29.47 22.62 9.81
N ASN A 53 30.62 22.96 9.21
CA ASN A 53 30.68 23.62 7.91
C ASN A 53 30.49 22.55 6.83
N HIS A 54 29.25 22.28 6.48
CA HIS A 54 28.89 21.36 5.39
C HIS A 54 28.93 22.14 4.04
N ASP A 55 29.44 21.48 3.02
CA ASP A 55 29.30 21.97 1.65
C ASP A 55 27.82 21.88 1.22
N PRO A 56 27.29 22.88 0.49
CA PRO A 56 25.90 22.82 0.01
C PRO A 56 25.65 21.65 -0.92
N VAL A 57 24.57 20.92 -0.66
CA VAL A 57 24.13 19.75 -1.44
C VAL A 57 22.74 20.02 -2.01
N THR A 58 22.53 19.63 -3.27
CA THR A 58 21.20 19.63 -3.89
C THR A 58 20.82 18.20 -4.23
N LEU A 59 19.70 17.73 -3.68
CA LEU A 59 19.11 16.44 -3.95
C LEU A 59 17.93 16.61 -4.90
N ARG A 60 17.73 15.68 -5.82
CA ARG A 60 16.53 15.56 -6.65
C ARG A 60 15.64 14.48 -6.08
N PHE A 61 14.35 14.79 -5.86
CA PHE A 61 13.37 13.82 -5.35
C PHE A 61 12.19 13.68 -6.32
N MET A 62 12.01 12.47 -6.86
CA MET A 62 11.01 12.18 -7.87
C MET A 62 9.91 11.22 -7.34
N TRP A 63 8.63 11.63 -7.50
CA TRP A 63 7.48 10.78 -7.12
C TRP A 63 6.24 11.06 -7.97
N TRP A 64 5.23 10.18 -7.86
CA TRP A 64 3.88 10.44 -8.39
C TRP A 64 2.83 10.42 -7.27
N GLY A 65 1.73 11.13 -7.49
CA GLY A 65 0.58 11.17 -6.58
C GLY A 65 -0.33 12.35 -6.84
N GLY A 66 -1.45 12.39 -6.13
CA GLY A 66 -2.37 13.53 -6.16
C GLY A 66 -1.86 14.75 -5.39
N ASP A 67 -2.59 15.86 -5.50
CA ASP A 67 -2.22 17.16 -4.94
C ASP A 67 -2.00 17.12 -3.41
N GLU A 68 -2.82 16.38 -2.67
CA GLU A 68 -2.67 16.26 -1.20
C GLU A 68 -1.34 15.59 -0.82
N ARG A 69 -0.96 14.50 -1.52
CA ARG A 69 0.34 13.84 -1.33
C ARG A 69 1.49 14.77 -1.69
N ALA A 70 1.36 15.50 -2.79
CA ALA A 70 2.39 16.43 -3.22
C ALA A 70 2.59 17.54 -2.18
N GLN A 71 1.51 18.17 -1.73
CA GLN A 71 1.58 19.25 -0.74
C GLN A 71 2.21 18.77 0.58
N ALA A 72 1.74 17.65 1.13
CA ALA A 72 2.31 17.09 2.36
C ALA A 72 3.81 16.75 2.22
N THR A 73 4.23 16.27 1.03
CA THR A 73 5.66 16.00 0.77
C THR A 73 6.47 17.28 0.73
N LEU A 74 5.97 18.34 0.07
CA LEU A 74 6.62 19.66 0.03
C LEU A 74 6.72 20.28 1.43
N ASP A 75 5.68 20.19 2.24
CA ASP A 75 5.67 20.70 3.61
C ASP A 75 6.74 19.98 4.48
N VAL A 76 6.99 18.69 4.25
CA VAL A 76 8.08 17.95 4.92
C VAL A 76 9.45 18.39 4.40
N ILE A 77 9.59 18.60 3.09
CA ILE A 77 10.83 19.15 2.49
C ILE A 77 11.17 20.49 3.12
N ASP A 78 10.20 21.42 3.18
CA ASP A 78 10.40 22.73 3.79
C ASP A 78 10.85 22.65 5.26
N LYS A 79 10.34 21.69 6.01
CA LYS A 79 10.74 21.45 7.40
C LYS A 79 12.16 20.88 7.50
N PHE A 80 12.49 19.93 6.65
CA PHE A 80 13.81 19.34 6.61
C PHE A 80 14.88 20.37 6.24
N GLU A 81 14.64 21.21 5.21
CA GLU A 81 15.57 22.27 4.81
C GLU A 81 15.77 23.34 5.89
N GLN A 82 14.77 23.59 6.75
CA GLN A 82 14.93 24.46 7.91
C GLN A 82 15.88 23.86 8.96
N GLU A 83 15.88 22.54 9.14
CA GLU A 83 16.73 21.83 10.08
C GLU A 83 18.13 21.57 9.51
N TYR A 84 18.21 21.32 8.21
CA TYR A 84 19.45 21.03 7.47
C TYR A 84 19.66 22.03 6.34
N PRO A 85 19.98 23.33 6.65
CA PRO A 85 19.97 24.42 5.66
C PRO A 85 21.05 24.32 4.59
N TRP A 86 21.94 23.36 4.67
CA TRP A 86 22.96 23.04 3.67
C TRP A 86 22.50 22.00 2.64
N ILE A 87 21.30 21.38 2.83
CA ILE A 87 20.68 20.48 1.86
C ILE A 87 19.46 21.17 1.25
N THR A 88 19.40 21.20 -0.08
CA THR A 88 18.22 21.66 -0.85
C THR A 88 17.63 20.49 -1.61
N ILE A 89 16.29 20.36 -1.64
CA ILE A 89 15.60 19.26 -2.34
C ILE A 89 14.78 19.80 -3.50
N GLU A 90 15.20 19.47 -4.73
CA GLU A 90 14.46 19.76 -5.95
C GLU A 90 13.38 18.69 -6.16
N ALA A 91 12.12 19.10 -6.02
CA ALA A 91 10.95 18.24 -6.12
C ALA A 91 10.52 18.02 -7.59
N GLU A 92 10.45 16.76 -8.03
CA GLU A 92 9.96 16.35 -9.33
C GLU A 92 8.72 15.45 -9.16
N TYR A 93 7.52 15.98 -9.33
CA TYR A 93 6.31 15.18 -9.12
C TYR A 93 5.26 15.39 -10.21
N GLY A 94 4.32 14.44 -10.32
CA GLY A 94 3.25 14.48 -11.31
C GLY A 94 2.28 13.29 -11.16
N SER A 95 1.56 13.01 -12.26
CA SER A 95 0.69 11.83 -12.35
C SER A 95 1.51 10.55 -12.50
N SER A 96 0.85 9.39 -12.35
CA SER A 96 1.46 8.08 -12.63
C SER A 96 1.68 7.83 -14.12
N ASP A 97 0.96 8.56 -14.99
CA ASP A 97 1.03 8.35 -16.44
C ASP A 97 2.41 8.71 -16.99
N GLY A 98 3.05 7.75 -17.66
CA GLY A 98 4.40 7.92 -18.21
C GLY A 98 5.53 7.94 -17.18
N TYR A 99 5.23 7.77 -15.90
CA TYR A 99 6.25 7.78 -14.83
C TYR A 99 7.22 6.60 -14.96
N GLN A 100 6.72 5.40 -15.20
CA GLN A 100 7.57 4.20 -15.34
C GLN A 100 8.52 4.32 -16.53
N GLU A 101 8.04 4.82 -17.67
CA GLU A 101 8.85 5.03 -18.87
C GLU A 101 9.96 6.05 -18.61
N LYS A 102 9.62 7.19 -17.95
CA LYS A 102 10.60 8.21 -17.53
C LYS A 102 11.63 7.60 -16.59
N LEU A 103 11.20 6.89 -15.56
CA LEU A 103 12.06 6.23 -14.57
C LEU A 103 13.03 5.26 -15.26
N THR A 104 12.50 4.38 -16.15
CA THR A 104 13.30 3.40 -16.90
C THR A 104 14.41 4.09 -17.69
N ALA A 105 14.05 5.14 -18.44
CA ALA A 105 15.02 5.87 -19.25
C ALA A 105 16.13 6.53 -18.38
N GLN A 106 15.74 7.06 -17.23
CA GLN A 106 16.68 7.72 -16.31
C GLN A 106 17.58 6.71 -15.57
N LEU A 107 17.05 5.55 -15.14
CA LEU A 107 17.87 4.48 -14.55
C LEU A 107 18.91 3.96 -15.53
N VAL A 108 18.52 3.69 -16.78
CA VAL A 108 19.44 3.19 -17.82
C VAL A 108 20.50 4.20 -18.19
N SER A 109 20.17 5.50 -18.22
CA SER A 109 21.13 6.58 -18.54
C SER A 109 21.95 7.05 -17.34
N GLY A 110 21.65 6.58 -16.11
CA GLY A 110 22.33 7.04 -14.89
C GLY A 110 21.97 8.48 -14.50
N THR A 111 20.79 8.97 -14.91
CA THR A 111 20.33 10.36 -14.65
C THR A 111 19.09 10.41 -13.77
N VAL A 112 18.75 9.30 -13.12
CA VAL A 112 17.62 9.25 -12.18
C VAL A 112 17.87 10.21 -11.01
N ALA A 113 16.78 10.70 -10.41
CA ALA A 113 16.84 11.51 -9.19
C ALA A 113 17.53 10.74 -8.04
N ASP A 114 18.13 11.46 -7.09
CA ASP A 114 18.79 10.87 -5.93
C ASP A 114 17.84 10.02 -5.11
N ILE A 115 16.60 10.50 -4.96
CA ILE A 115 15.49 9.80 -4.29
C ILE A 115 14.35 9.65 -5.28
N PHE A 116 13.77 8.46 -5.36
CA PHE A 116 12.66 8.23 -6.27
C PHE A 116 11.67 7.19 -5.75
N GLN A 117 10.40 7.40 -6.10
CA GLN A 117 9.33 6.44 -5.81
C GLN A 117 9.32 5.33 -6.86
N MET A 118 9.11 4.09 -6.43
CA MET A 118 9.15 2.88 -7.25
C MET A 118 7.84 2.08 -7.11
N GLY A 119 7.30 1.61 -8.23
CA GLY A 119 6.21 0.64 -8.23
C GLY A 119 6.69 -0.74 -7.74
N THR A 120 5.96 -1.34 -6.82
CA THR A 120 6.36 -2.61 -6.21
C THR A 120 6.52 -3.73 -7.23
N GLY A 121 5.61 -3.81 -8.21
CA GLY A 121 5.67 -4.81 -9.29
C GLY A 121 6.78 -4.56 -10.33
N TRP A 122 7.38 -3.36 -10.37
CA TRP A 122 8.45 -3.04 -11.34
C TRP A 122 9.84 -3.40 -10.81
N MET A 123 10.01 -3.30 -9.50
CA MET A 123 11.32 -3.41 -8.84
C MET A 123 12.03 -4.75 -9.11
N PRO A 124 11.37 -5.91 -9.08
CA PRO A 124 12.04 -7.18 -9.39
C PRO A 124 12.78 -7.18 -10.73
N GLY A 125 12.14 -6.68 -11.78
CA GLY A 125 12.75 -6.60 -13.11
C GLY A 125 13.95 -5.65 -13.19
N TYR A 126 13.92 -4.54 -12.45
CA TYR A 126 15.05 -3.62 -12.39
C TYR A 126 16.22 -4.20 -11.59
N VAL A 127 15.95 -4.87 -10.45
CA VAL A 127 17.00 -5.54 -9.67
C VAL A 127 17.64 -6.68 -10.45
N GLU A 128 16.86 -7.50 -11.15
CA GLU A 128 17.37 -8.58 -12.03
C GLU A 128 18.26 -8.01 -13.15
N SER A 129 17.87 -6.88 -13.72
CA SER A 129 18.62 -6.24 -14.80
C SER A 129 19.92 -5.60 -14.31
N ASN A 130 19.89 -4.87 -13.20
CA ASN A 130 21.03 -4.23 -12.57
C ASN A 130 20.70 -3.74 -11.14
N ALA A 131 21.06 -4.53 -10.14
CA ALA A 131 20.88 -4.15 -8.73
C ALA A 131 21.62 -2.83 -8.36
N GLY A 132 22.67 -2.46 -9.10
CA GLY A 132 23.41 -1.21 -8.89
C GLY A 132 22.62 0.07 -9.19
N TYR A 133 21.37 -0.03 -9.65
CA TYR A 133 20.47 1.12 -9.73
C TYR A 133 20.06 1.65 -8.35
N PHE A 134 20.21 0.85 -7.30
CA PHE A 134 19.71 1.13 -5.97
C PHE A 134 20.83 1.14 -4.93
N ALA A 135 20.81 2.08 -4.00
CA ALA A 135 21.58 2.00 -2.78
C ALA A 135 20.94 0.98 -1.82
N ASP A 136 21.76 0.25 -1.07
CA ASP A 136 21.27 -0.63 0.00
C ASP A 136 21.08 0.16 1.29
N PHE A 137 19.87 0.29 1.77
CA PHE A 137 19.57 0.97 3.03
C PHE A 137 20.34 0.38 4.23
N LYS A 138 20.71 -0.89 4.19
CA LYS A 138 21.46 -1.55 5.27
C LYS A 138 22.88 -1.03 5.39
N ASP A 139 23.46 -0.50 4.31
CA ASP A 139 24.80 0.10 4.32
C ASP A 139 24.81 1.47 5.03
N PHE A 140 23.63 2.03 5.31
CA PHE A 140 23.43 3.35 5.90
C PHE A 140 22.75 3.29 7.27
N SER A 141 22.89 2.20 8.00
CA SER A 141 22.25 1.99 9.32
C SER A 141 22.62 3.03 10.38
N ASP A 142 23.72 3.74 10.21
CA ASP A 142 24.13 4.84 11.08
C ASP A 142 23.37 6.16 10.77
N VAL A 143 22.67 6.22 9.63
CA VAL A 143 21.96 7.40 9.13
C VAL A 143 20.46 7.17 9.02
N PHE A 144 20.05 6.00 8.57
CA PHE A 144 18.65 5.60 8.39
C PHE A 144 18.28 4.48 9.36
N ASP A 145 17.32 4.74 10.25
CA ASP A 145 16.86 3.77 11.25
C ASP A 145 15.80 2.84 10.67
N LEU A 146 16.22 1.64 10.27
CA LEU A 146 15.32 0.56 9.81
C LEU A 146 14.56 -0.12 10.97
N SER A 147 14.97 0.07 12.23
CA SER A 147 14.36 -0.63 13.38
C SER A 147 12.94 -0.16 13.72
N THR A 148 12.51 0.95 13.14
CA THR A 148 11.15 1.50 13.27
C THR A 148 10.14 0.77 12.38
N PHE A 149 10.60 -0.03 11.44
CA PHE A 149 9.79 -0.91 10.59
C PHE A 149 9.75 -2.33 11.18
N GLU A 150 8.63 -3.02 11.03
CA GLU A 150 8.57 -4.44 11.31
C GLU A 150 9.46 -5.23 10.33
N GLU A 151 10.26 -6.18 10.84
CA GLU A 151 11.22 -6.97 10.04
C GLU A 151 10.52 -7.74 8.91
N SER A 152 9.34 -8.32 9.18
CA SER A 152 8.54 -9.04 8.19
C SER A 152 8.09 -8.14 7.04
N ILE A 153 7.78 -6.87 7.34
CA ILE A 153 7.40 -5.87 6.33
C ILE A 153 8.59 -5.56 5.42
N LEU A 154 9.76 -5.30 5.97
CA LEU A 154 10.97 -5.03 5.18
C LEU A 154 11.35 -6.23 4.32
N LYS A 155 11.35 -7.44 4.91
CA LYS A 155 11.69 -8.68 4.22
C LYS A 155 10.79 -8.94 2.99
N ASN A 156 9.50 -8.65 3.11
CA ASN A 156 8.53 -8.85 2.04
C ASN A 156 8.43 -7.67 1.06
N ASN A 157 9.06 -6.54 1.37
CA ASN A 157 8.90 -5.31 0.60
C ASN A 157 10.23 -4.61 0.36
N GLY A 158 10.69 -4.66 -0.88
CA GLY A 158 11.91 -3.97 -1.32
C GLY A 158 13.23 -4.63 -0.94
N GLN A 159 13.19 -5.84 -0.35
CA GLN A 159 14.37 -6.64 -0.06
C GLN A 159 14.60 -7.71 -1.13
N PHE A 160 15.83 -7.80 -1.65
CA PHE A 160 16.27 -8.78 -2.65
C PHE A 160 17.64 -9.32 -2.27
N ASP A 161 17.80 -10.64 -2.25
CA ASP A 161 19.06 -11.32 -1.89
C ASP A 161 19.70 -10.82 -0.58
N GLY A 162 18.87 -10.40 0.36
CA GLY A 162 19.31 -9.88 1.66
C GLY A 162 19.61 -8.37 1.69
N HIS A 163 19.59 -7.68 0.56
CA HIS A 163 19.78 -6.23 0.42
C HIS A 163 18.43 -5.49 0.47
N GLN A 164 18.34 -4.37 1.16
CA GLN A 164 17.13 -3.53 1.23
C GLN A 164 17.24 -2.37 0.23
N TYR A 165 16.76 -2.58 -1.00
CA TYR A 165 16.87 -1.60 -2.08
C TYR A 165 15.74 -0.55 -2.12
N GLY A 166 14.70 -0.75 -1.35
CA GLY A 166 13.62 0.21 -1.18
C GLY A 166 12.87 -0.02 0.11
N VAL A 167 12.31 1.05 0.68
CA VAL A 167 11.46 0.97 1.88
C VAL A 167 10.01 1.26 1.52
N PRO A 168 9.02 0.59 2.17
CA PRO A 168 7.61 0.85 1.94
C PRO A 168 7.23 2.31 2.13
N THR A 169 6.43 2.89 1.22
CA THR A 169 5.87 4.24 1.43
C THR A 169 4.68 4.24 2.39
N GLY A 170 4.10 3.10 2.61
CA GLY A 170 2.97 2.81 3.49
C GLY A 170 2.71 1.32 3.52
N ILE A 171 1.74 0.90 4.32
CA ILE A 171 1.34 -0.50 4.44
C ILE A 171 -0.14 -0.70 4.21
N SER A 172 -0.48 -1.87 3.67
CA SER A 172 -1.83 -2.41 3.57
C SER A 172 -1.74 -3.94 3.55
N GLY A 173 -2.79 -4.62 3.93
CA GLY A 173 -2.84 -6.08 3.90
C GLY A 173 -4.26 -6.58 3.79
N HIS A 174 -4.39 -7.87 3.54
CA HIS A 174 -5.68 -8.54 3.56
C HIS A 174 -6.27 -8.51 4.97
N ALA A 175 -7.54 -8.22 5.08
CA ALA A 175 -8.24 -8.09 6.35
C ALA A 175 -9.60 -8.81 6.31
N LEU A 176 -10.07 -9.21 7.47
CA LEU A 176 -11.43 -9.64 7.68
C LEU A 176 -12.14 -8.59 8.54
N ILE A 177 -13.33 -8.16 8.11
CA ILE A 177 -14.26 -7.40 8.94
C ILE A 177 -15.46 -8.30 9.25
N TYR A 178 -15.90 -8.33 10.51
CA TYR A 178 -17.06 -9.13 10.90
C TYR A 178 -18.01 -8.40 11.83
N ASN A 179 -19.30 -8.71 11.72
CA ASN A 179 -20.32 -8.21 12.62
C ASN A 179 -20.22 -8.94 13.96
N LYS A 180 -19.66 -8.26 14.95
CA LYS A 180 -19.41 -8.81 16.28
C LYS A 180 -20.69 -9.26 16.97
N ASN A 181 -21.77 -8.49 16.83
CA ASN A 181 -23.05 -8.85 17.45
C ASN A 181 -23.65 -10.14 16.87
N ALA A 182 -23.48 -10.36 15.56
CA ALA A 182 -23.93 -11.60 14.92
C ALA A 182 -23.02 -12.75 15.32
N ALA A 183 -21.70 -12.57 15.24
CA ALA A 183 -20.71 -13.58 15.60
C ALA A 183 -20.88 -14.06 17.07
N ASP A 184 -21.03 -13.14 18.03
CA ASP A 184 -21.24 -13.45 19.44
C ASP A 184 -22.53 -14.27 19.65
N LYS A 185 -23.65 -13.92 18.98
CA LYS A 185 -24.92 -14.66 19.09
C LYS A 185 -24.86 -16.06 18.52
N ILE A 186 -24.09 -16.26 17.46
CA ILE A 186 -23.94 -17.55 16.76
C ILE A 186 -22.86 -18.41 17.43
N GLY A 187 -21.98 -17.81 18.21
CA GLY A 187 -20.83 -18.48 18.84
C GLY A 187 -19.68 -18.68 17.86
N ILE A 188 -19.36 -17.65 17.09
CA ILE A 188 -18.23 -17.58 16.17
C ILE A 188 -17.20 -16.60 16.74
N ASP A 189 -15.91 -17.00 16.71
CA ASP A 189 -14.78 -16.18 17.15
C ASP A 189 -13.76 -16.05 16.02
N PHE A 190 -13.59 -14.82 15.49
CA PHE A 190 -12.59 -14.47 14.49
C PHE A 190 -11.34 -13.82 15.10
N SER A 191 -11.28 -13.65 16.42
CA SER A 191 -10.11 -13.08 17.11
C SER A 191 -9.04 -14.13 17.42
N SER A 192 -9.43 -15.39 17.54
CA SER A 192 -8.56 -16.55 17.73
C SER A 192 -8.03 -17.08 16.39
N ASP A 193 -7.04 -17.97 16.42
CA ASP A 193 -6.59 -18.69 15.23
C ASP A 193 -7.64 -19.72 14.81
N TYR A 194 -7.88 -19.81 13.50
CA TYR A 194 -8.81 -20.75 12.89
C TYR A 194 -8.34 -21.17 11.50
N THR A 195 -8.89 -22.26 11.00
CA THR A 195 -8.51 -22.88 9.73
C THR A 195 -9.57 -22.67 8.64
N TRP A 196 -9.26 -23.08 7.41
CA TRP A 196 -10.22 -23.10 6.31
C TRP A 196 -11.41 -24.04 6.58
N ASP A 197 -11.19 -25.16 7.29
CA ASP A 197 -12.27 -26.08 7.67
C ASP A 197 -13.19 -25.42 8.71
N ASP A 198 -12.63 -24.64 9.64
CA ASP A 198 -13.42 -23.91 10.63
C ASP A 198 -14.36 -22.89 9.97
N ILE A 199 -13.96 -22.28 8.85
CA ILE A 199 -14.83 -21.38 8.03
C ILE A 199 -16.10 -22.14 7.59
N VAL A 200 -15.95 -23.38 7.12
CA VAL A 200 -17.08 -24.19 6.69
C VAL A 200 -18.01 -24.49 7.88
N GLU A 201 -17.46 -24.87 9.02
CA GLU A 201 -18.24 -25.15 10.23
C GLU A 201 -18.91 -23.87 10.79
N MET A 202 -18.24 -22.72 10.75
CA MET A 202 -18.84 -21.42 11.09
C MET A 202 -20.01 -21.10 10.15
N GLY A 203 -19.87 -21.34 8.85
CA GLY A 203 -20.95 -21.14 7.86
C GLY A 203 -22.17 -22.00 8.13
N LYS A 204 -21.98 -23.27 8.52
CA LYS A 204 -23.09 -24.17 8.94
C LYS A 204 -23.83 -23.61 10.15
N LYS A 205 -23.10 -23.12 11.17
CA LYS A 205 -23.74 -22.48 12.35
C LYS A 205 -24.55 -21.25 11.93
N VAL A 206 -24.05 -20.43 10.97
CA VAL A 206 -24.81 -19.28 10.45
C VAL A 206 -26.11 -19.74 9.80
N LYS A 207 -26.11 -20.80 8.98
CA LYS A 207 -27.31 -21.36 8.34
C LYS A 207 -28.28 -21.99 9.31
N GLU A 208 -27.80 -22.57 10.40
CA GLU A 208 -28.64 -23.07 11.50
C GLU A 208 -29.30 -21.92 12.28
N TYR A 209 -28.60 -20.79 12.46
CA TYR A 209 -29.13 -19.61 13.14
C TYR A 209 -30.18 -18.85 12.29
N ASP A 210 -29.85 -18.56 11.04
CA ASP A 210 -30.74 -17.89 10.07
C ASP A 210 -30.41 -18.37 8.64
N LYS A 211 -31.39 -19.00 7.98
CA LYS A 211 -31.24 -19.56 6.63
C LYS A 211 -30.98 -18.48 5.57
N ASP A 212 -31.38 -17.23 5.83
CA ASP A 212 -31.22 -16.09 4.94
C ASP A 212 -29.90 -15.32 5.18
N MET A 213 -29.09 -15.75 6.15
CA MET A 213 -27.76 -15.21 6.40
C MET A 213 -26.68 -16.07 5.78
N TYR A 214 -25.53 -15.47 5.52
CA TYR A 214 -24.31 -16.13 5.05
C TYR A 214 -23.14 -15.73 5.92
N LEU A 215 -22.15 -16.62 6.05
CA LEU A 215 -20.91 -16.28 6.76
C LEU A 215 -20.12 -15.25 5.96
N LEU A 216 -19.95 -15.48 4.66
CA LEU A 216 -19.10 -14.68 3.77
C LEU A 216 -19.86 -14.22 2.52
N THR A 217 -19.33 -13.17 1.92
CA THR A 217 -19.66 -12.72 0.57
C THR A 217 -18.36 -12.38 -0.16
N MET A 218 -18.24 -12.79 -1.42
CA MET A 218 -17.01 -12.65 -2.21
C MET A 218 -17.34 -12.48 -3.69
N GLY A 219 -16.70 -11.51 -4.34
CA GLY A 219 -16.65 -11.41 -5.80
C GLY A 219 -15.50 -12.25 -6.39
N SER A 220 -15.31 -12.16 -7.71
CA SER A 220 -14.23 -12.88 -8.40
C SER A 220 -12.84 -12.46 -7.93
N SER A 221 -12.67 -11.17 -7.62
CA SER A 221 -11.42 -10.63 -7.09
C SER A 221 -11.08 -11.24 -5.73
N GLU A 222 -12.04 -11.23 -4.80
CA GLU A 222 -11.87 -11.80 -3.46
C GLU A 222 -11.67 -13.32 -3.51
N LEU A 223 -12.36 -14.04 -4.40
CA LEU A 223 -12.10 -15.47 -4.58
C LEU A 223 -10.65 -15.75 -4.97
N ASN A 224 -10.09 -14.96 -5.87
CA ASN A 224 -8.68 -15.10 -6.24
C ASN A 224 -7.74 -14.70 -5.10
N THR A 225 -7.91 -13.49 -4.55
CA THR A 225 -6.94 -12.90 -3.62
C THR A 225 -7.08 -13.41 -2.20
N MET A 226 -8.28 -13.83 -1.78
CA MET A 226 -8.57 -14.26 -0.41
C MET A 226 -8.77 -15.77 -0.27
N ILE A 227 -8.89 -16.52 -1.37
CA ILE A 227 -9.01 -17.98 -1.32
C ILE A 227 -7.92 -18.64 -2.16
N VAL A 228 -7.91 -18.47 -3.50
CA VAL A 228 -7.04 -19.24 -4.39
C VAL A 228 -5.56 -19.07 -4.04
N ARG A 229 -5.10 -17.83 -3.99
CA ARG A 229 -3.68 -17.52 -3.77
C ARG A 229 -3.19 -17.93 -2.39
N PRO A 230 -3.79 -17.46 -1.26
CA PRO A 230 -3.31 -17.84 0.06
C PRO A 230 -3.47 -19.33 0.37
N TYR A 231 -4.55 -19.98 -0.09
CA TYR A 231 -4.72 -21.41 0.09
C TYR A 231 -3.61 -22.20 -0.60
N LEU A 232 -3.29 -21.88 -1.87
CA LEU A 232 -2.19 -22.50 -2.60
C LEU A 232 -0.84 -22.27 -1.92
N GLN A 233 -0.56 -21.05 -1.46
CA GLN A 233 0.68 -20.77 -0.73
C GLN A 233 0.78 -21.57 0.58
N GLN A 234 -0.28 -21.61 1.36
CA GLN A 234 -0.32 -22.41 2.59
C GLN A 234 -0.10 -23.90 2.30
N LEU A 235 -0.70 -24.42 1.24
CA LEU A 235 -0.60 -25.82 0.84
C LEU A 235 0.79 -26.18 0.28
N THR A 236 1.38 -25.33 -0.54
CA THR A 236 2.61 -25.63 -1.29
C THR A 236 3.88 -25.04 -0.70
N GLY A 237 3.78 -23.91 0.02
CA GLY A 237 4.92 -23.10 0.48
C GLY A 237 5.55 -22.28 -0.64
N SER A 238 4.83 -22.06 -1.75
CA SER A 238 5.32 -21.35 -2.92
C SER A 238 4.29 -20.32 -3.40
N THR A 239 4.75 -19.24 -4.00
CA THR A 239 3.90 -18.32 -4.75
C THR A 239 3.22 -19.05 -5.92
N VAL A 240 2.06 -18.56 -6.37
CA VAL A 240 1.28 -19.22 -7.44
C VAL A 240 2.10 -19.34 -8.71
N LEU A 241 2.77 -18.27 -9.12
CA LEU A 241 3.80 -18.32 -10.17
C LEU A 241 5.13 -17.85 -9.59
N VAL A 242 6.16 -18.67 -9.77
CA VAL A 242 7.52 -18.42 -9.27
C VAL A 242 8.28 -17.56 -10.28
N ASN A 243 8.61 -16.33 -9.89
CA ASN A 243 9.23 -15.33 -10.77
C ASN A 243 10.57 -15.81 -11.33
N GLU A 244 11.44 -16.39 -10.50
CA GLU A 244 12.81 -16.78 -10.83
C GLU A 244 12.85 -17.94 -11.84
N THR A 245 11.93 -18.90 -11.66
CA THR A 245 11.91 -20.11 -12.51
C THR A 245 10.93 -20.03 -13.67
N LYS A 246 10.03 -19.03 -13.65
CA LYS A 246 8.92 -18.88 -14.59
C LYS A 246 8.06 -20.14 -14.70
N LYS A 247 7.75 -20.73 -13.53
CA LYS A 247 6.95 -21.95 -13.39
C LYS A 247 5.82 -21.76 -12.40
N ARG A 248 4.83 -22.62 -12.48
CA ARG A 248 3.81 -22.74 -11.44
C ARG A 248 4.44 -23.26 -10.14
N GLY A 249 4.04 -22.68 -9.00
CA GLY A 249 4.43 -23.11 -7.66
C GLY A 249 3.54 -24.24 -7.11
N PHE A 250 2.65 -24.80 -7.91
CA PHE A 250 1.66 -25.80 -7.51
C PHE A 250 1.46 -26.86 -8.61
N GLU A 251 0.94 -28.02 -8.22
CA GLU A 251 0.54 -29.10 -9.11
C GLU A 251 -0.99 -29.09 -9.39
N GLU A 252 -1.46 -29.85 -10.36
CA GLU A 252 -2.89 -29.96 -10.71
C GLU A 252 -3.75 -30.35 -9.49
N LYS A 253 -3.30 -31.32 -8.70
CA LYS A 253 -4.01 -31.77 -7.49
C LYS A 253 -4.22 -30.65 -6.48
N ASP A 254 -3.25 -29.74 -6.35
CA ASP A 254 -3.30 -28.63 -5.37
C ASP A 254 -4.37 -27.61 -5.80
N LEU A 255 -4.46 -27.30 -7.10
CA LEU A 255 -5.51 -26.43 -7.63
C LEU A 255 -6.89 -27.10 -7.55
N VAL A 256 -6.98 -28.40 -7.81
CA VAL A 256 -8.23 -29.18 -7.64
C VAL A 256 -8.71 -29.09 -6.18
N GLU A 257 -7.81 -29.20 -5.19
CA GLU A 257 -8.14 -29.07 -3.78
C GLU A 257 -8.75 -27.70 -3.45
N VAL A 258 -8.10 -26.61 -3.90
CA VAL A 258 -8.61 -25.24 -3.71
C VAL A 258 -9.98 -25.05 -4.38
N LEU A 259 -10.14 -25.52 -5.61
CA LEU A 259 -11.42 -25.40 -6.33
C LEU A 259 -12.55 -26.24 -5.66
N ASN A 260 -12.23 -27.41 -5.10
CA ASN A 260 -13.17 -28.17 -4.29
C ASN A 260 -13.55 -27.42 -3.01
N TYR A 261 -12.60 -26.73 -2.38
CA TYR A 261 -12.89 -25.88 -1.23
C TYR A 261 -13.88 -24.76 -1.60
N ILE A 262 -13.62 -24.04 -2.70
CA ILE A 262 -14.54 -23.01 -3.21
C ILE A 262 -15.92 -23.62 -3.46
N LYS A 263 -16.00 -24.77 -4.15
CA LYS A 263 -17.26 -25.46 -4.38
C LYS A 263 -18.02 -25.73 -3.07
N THR A 264 -17.30 -26.19 -2.04
CA THR A 264 -17.90 -26.46 -0.72
C THR A 264 -18.48 -25.19 -0.09
N LEU A 265 -17.81 -24.05 -0.19
CA LEU A 265 -18.31 -22.77 0.35
C LEU A 265 -19.68 -22.37 -0.25
N TYR A 266 -19.90 -22.66 -1.52
CA TYR A 266 -21.16 -22.34 -2.20
C TYR A 266 -22.22 -23.43 -2.02
N ASP A 267 -21.85 -24.69 -2.12
CA ASP A 267 -22.78 -25.83 -1.95
C ASP A 267 -23.38 -25.90 -0.54
N GLU A 268 -22.56 -25.64 0.49
CA GLU A 268 -22.99 -25.61 1.89
C GLU A 268 -23.63 -24.26 2.30
N GLY A 269 -23.65 -23.28 1.36
CA GLY A 269 -24.21 -21.96 1.64
C GLY A 269 -23.40 -21.15 2.65
N VAL A 270 -22.12 -21.41 2.79
CA VAL A 270 -21.18 -20.61 3.60
C VAL A 270 -21.01 -19.23 2.98
N ALA A 271 -20.76 -19.17 1.67
CA ALA A 271 -20.72 -17.95 0.88
C ALA A 271 -22.09 -17.63 0.26
N SER A 272 -22.40 -16.35 0.11
CA SER A 272 -23.57 -15.89 -0.63
C SER A 272 -23.47 -16.27 -2.11
N PRO A 273 -24.60 -16.54 -2.82
CA PRO A 273 -24.56 -16.86 -4.23
C PRO A 273 -23.83 -15.78 -5.04
N MET A 274 -22.92 -16.18 -5.94
CA MET A 274 -22.15 -15.27 -6.81
C MET A 274 -23.07 -14.34 -7.61
N SER A 275 -24.22 -14.83 -8.06
CA SER A 275 -25.21 -14.01 -8.77
C SER A 275 -25.74 -12.83 -7.94
N THR A 276 -25.81 -12.98 -6.62
CA THR A 276 -26.21 -11.88 -5.71
C THR A 276 -25.11 -10.83 -5.63
N VAL A 277 -23.86 -11.24 -5.50
CA VAL A 277 -22.70 -10.34 -5.40
C VAL A 277 -22.56 -9.49 -6.69
N ILE A 278 -22.66 -10.14 -7.84
CA ILE A 278 -22.51 -9.44 -9.14
C ILE A 278 -23.68 -8.50 -9.40
N ALA A 279 -24.90 -8.79 -8.90
CA ALA A 279 -26.04 -7.90 -9.05
C ALA A 279 -25.80 -6.49 -8.46
N TYR A 280 -24.92 -6.37 -7.50
CA TYR A 280 -24.52 -5.09 -6.87
C TYR A 280 -23.11 -4.64 -7.29
N GLY A 281 -22.59 -5.14 -8.41
CA GLY A 281 -21.29 -4.74 -8.97
C GLY A 281 -20.11 -5.15 -8.13
N ALA A 282 -20.26 -6.15 -7.26
CA ALA A 282 -19.28 -6.57 -6.24
C ALA A 282 -18.85 -5.43 -5.29
N ASP A 283 -19.62 -4.35 -5.20
CA ASP A 283 -19.40 -3.27 -4.24
C ASP A 283 -20.20 -3.55 -2.97
N LEU A 284 -19.54 -4.07 -1.96
CA LEU A 284 -20.14 -4.43 -0.67
C LEU A 284 -20.77 -3.22 0.03
N GLY A 285 -20.22 -2.02 -0.17
CA GLY A 285 -20.76 -0.78 0.40
C GLY A 285 -22.15 -0.43 -0.12
N THR A 286 -22.54 -0.94 -1.28
CA THR A 286 -23.89 -0.73 -1.89
C THR A 286 -24.76 -1.98 -1.83
N ASP A 287 -24.24 -3.13 -1.34
CA ASP A 287 -25.02 -4.37 -1.22
C ASP A 287 -26.04 -4.27 -0.08
N PRO A 288 -27.38 -4.35 -0.37
CA PRO A 288 -28.40 -4.33 0.66
C PRO A 288 -28.27 -5.45 1.71
N ASN A 289 -27.65 -6.57 1.36
CA ASN A 289 -27.45 -7.65 2.31
C ASN A 289 -26.38 -7.31 3.35
N TRP A 290 -25.31 -6.59 2.95
CA TRP A 290 -24.34 -6.04 3.89
C TRP A 290 -24.99 -4.99 4.79
N ILE A 291 -25.68 -4.03 4.21
CA ILE A 291 -26.36 -2.95 4.91
C ILE A 291 -27.40 -3.50 5.92
N ASN A 292 -28.12 -4.58 5.56
CA ASN A 292 -29.08 -5.27 6.41
C ASN A 292 -28.47 -6.38 7.27
N GLN A 293 -27.15 -6.46 7.39
CA GLN A 293 -26.41 -7.39 8.26
C GLN A 293 -26.73 -8.87 7.98
N LYS A 294 -26.95 -9.22 6.69
CA LYS A 294 -27.17 -10.61 6.24
C LYS A 294 -25.86 -11.37 6.01
N TYR A 295 -24.75 -10.70 6.03
CA TYR A 295 -23.42 -11.29 6.02
C TYR A 295 -22.77 -11.13 7.39
N VAL A 296 -22.20 -12.22 7.94
CA VAL A 296 -21.51 -12.17 9.24
C VAL A 296 -20.14 -11.55 9.10
N ALA A 297 -19.43 -11.86 8.02
CA ALA A 297 -18.09 -11.35 7.75
C ALA A 297 -17.88 -11.07 6.26
N ALA A 298 -16.89 -10.26 5.97
CA ALA A 298 -16.40 -9.97 4.63
C ALA A 298 -14.88 -9.87 4.62
N PHE A 299 -14.27 -10.36 3.56
CA PHE A 299 -12.87 -10.10 3.25
C PHE A 299 -12.72 -8.72 2.62
N GLY A 300 -11.59 -8.09 2.86
CA GLY A 300 -11.23 -6.80 2.30
C GLY A 300 -9.75 -6.48 2.52
N TYR A 301 -9.45 -5.22 2.60
CA TYR A 301 -8.12 -4.71 2.90
C TYR A 301 -8.18 -3.80 4.12
N SER A 302 -7.11 -3.74 4.90
CA SER A 302 -7.01 -2.83 6.04
C SER A 302 -7.32 -1.36 5.69
N SER A 303 -7.10 -0.97 4.43
CA SER A 303 -7.44 0.36 3.91
C SER A 303 -8.93 0.57 3.60
N THR A 304 -9.75 -0.49 3.60
CA THR A 304 -11.19 -0.42 3.24
C THR A 304 -12.14 -0.75 4.39
N VAL A 305 -11.64 -1.24 5.52
CA VAL A 305 -12.48 -1.70 6.65
C VAL A 305 -13.38 -0.59 7.21
N GLU A 306 -12.88 0.63 7.26
CA GLU A 306 -13.66 1.80 7.72
C GLU A 306 -14.81 2.14 6.77
N THR A 307 -14.55 2.07 5.45
CA THR A 307 -15.60 2.28 4.43
C THR A 307 -16.68 1.22 4.54
N LEU A 308 -16.31 -0.05 4.75
CA LEU A 308 -17.26 -1.14 4.92
C LEU A 308 -18.08 -1.00 6.21
N GLN A 309 -17.46 -0.57 7.29
CA GLN A 309 -18.16 -0.24 8.54
C GLN A 309 -19.13 0.93 8.34
N ALA A 310 -18.70 2.00 7.68
CA ALA A 310 -19.52 3.19 7.44
C ALA A 310 -20.74 2.88 6.55
N ALA A 311 -20.64 1.92 5.64
CA ALA A 311 -21.76 1.47 4.79
C ALA A 311 -22.88 0.78 5.60
N CYS A 312 -22.59 0.30 6.83
CA CYS A 312 -23.58 -0.32 7.72
C CYS A 312 -23.51 0.34 9.12
N PRO A 313 -24.03 1.55 9.29
CA PRO A 313 -23.86 2.34 10.52
C PRO A 313 -24.51 1.72 11.75
N ASP A 314 -25.51 0.85 11.59
CA ASP A 314 -26.16 0.13 12.67
C ASP A 314 -25.41 -1.18 13.05
N GLY A 315 -24.36 -1.54 12.32
CA GLY A 315 -23.53 -2.69 12.58
C GLY A 315 -22.49 -2.43 13.67
N ASN A 316 -22.18 -3.44 14.46
CA ASN A 316 -21.03 -3.44 15.37
C ASN A 316 -19.95 -4.35 14.82
N PHE A 317 -18.95 -3.74 14.17
CA PHE A 317 -17.92 -4.48 13.46
C PHE A 317 -16.60 -4.53 14.24
N ALA A 318 -15.83 -5.58 14.00
CA ALA A 318 -14.46 -5.74 14.46
C ALA A 318 -13.58 -6.32 13.35
N ALA A 319 -12.29 -6.10 13.43
CA ALA A 319 -11.31 -6.76 12.60
C ALA A 319 -11.06 -8.18 13.14
N GLY A 320 -10.92 -9.15 12.23
CA GLY A 320 -10.64 -10.55 12.55
C GLY A 320 -9.35 -11.03 11.87
N LYS A 321 -8.80 -12.11 12.44
CA LYS A 321 -7.70 -12.84 11.80
C LYS A 321 -8.16 -13.49 10.51
N LEU A 322 -7.22 -13.92 9.69
CA LEU A 322 -7.48 -14.69 8.47
C LEU A 322 -7.13 -16.17 8.69
N PRO A 323 -7.77 -17.10 7.95
CA PRO A 323 -7.61 -18.53 8.19
C PRO A 323 -6.22 -19.03 7.79
N VAL A 324 -5.65 -19.92 8.60
CA VAL A 324 -4.35 -20.57 8.31
C VAL A 324 -4.48 -22.06 8.52
N MET A 325 -3.98 -22.87 7.56
CA MET A 325 -3.96 -24.33 7.66
C MET A 325 -3.12 -24.79 8.86
N THR A 326 -3.55 -25.85 9.55
CA THR A 326 -2.78 -26.41 10.68
C THR A 326 -1.33 -26.76 10.33
N ASN A 327 -1.06 -27.17 9.10
CA ASN A 327 0.27 -27.54 8.60
C ASN A 327 0.67 -26.67 7.41
N ALA A 328 0.33 -25.38 7.45
CA ALA A 328 0.70 -24.43 6.42
C ALA A 328 2.22 -24.42 6.23
N LYS A 329 2.66 -24.48 4.97
CA LYS A 329 4.08 -24.38 4.61
C LYS A 329 4.54 -22.93 4.45
N ASP A 330 3.60 -22.04 4.21
CA ASP A 330 3.71 -20.58 4.23
C ASP A 330 2.43 -20.06 4.87
N GLU A 331 2.45 -18.90 5.50
CA GLU A 331 1.22 -18.34 6.09
C GLU A 331 0.21 -17.90 5.02
N GLY A 332 0.69 -17.56 3.83
CA GLY A 332 -0.12 -17.09 2.70
C GLY A 332 -0.67 -15.67 2.85
N TRP A 333 -0.53 -15.08 4.04
CA TRP A 333 -0.92 -13.72 4.35
C TRP A 333 0.31 -12.86 4.58
N TYR A 334 0.34 -11.69 3.97
CA TYR A 334 1.49 -10.78 4.03
C TYR A 334 1.04 -9.32 4.03
N CYS A 335 1.90 -8.45 4.55
CA CYS A 335 1.70 -7.02 4.53
C CYS A 335 2.33 -6.44 3.26
N ASN A 336 1.54 -5.69 2.48
CA ASN A 336 1.94 -5.09 1.22
C ASN A 336 2.34 -3.63 1.38
N ALA A 337 3.27 -3.19 0.53
CA ALA A 337 3.52 -1.79 0.27
C ALA A 337 2.76 -1.33 -1.00
N PRO A 338 2.14 -0.14 -1.01
CA PRO A 338 1.60 0.42 -2.24
C PRO A 338 2.70 0.84 -3.22
N GLN A 339 3.82 1.36 -2.72
CA GLN A 339 5.03 1.72 -3.47
C GLN A 339 6.25 1.62 -2.54
N TYR A 340 7.45 1.71 -3.13
CA TYR A 340 8.70 1.87 -2.40
C TYR A 340 9.28 3.26 -2.59
N MET A 341 10.07 3.69 -1.60
CA MET A 341 10.99 4.80 -1.73
C MET A 341 12.40 4.24 -1.86
N CYS A 342 13.12 4.68 -2.88
CA CYS A 342 14.46 4.19 -3.22
C CYS A 342 15.44 5.36 -3.26
N VAL A 343 16.72 5.06 -3.00
CA VAL A 343 17.86 5.95 -3.23
C VAL A 343 18.64 5.42 -4.41
N SER A 344 19.10 6.32 -5.28
CA SER A 344 19.87 5.96 -6.46
C SER A 344 21.26 5.42 -6.08
N GLY A 345 21.60 4.24 -6.63
CA GLY A 345 22.96 3.71 -6.49
C GLY A 345 24.04 4.57 -7.18
N ALA A 346 23.62 5.42 -8.15
CA ALA A 346 24.51 6.34 -8.85
C ALA A 346 24.58 7.74 -8.21
N SER A 347 23.82 8.02 -7.13
CA SER A 347 23.88 9.30 -6.44
C SER A 347 25.24 9.50 -5.77
N GLU A 348 25.81 10.70 -5.91
CA GLU A 348 27.00 11.12 -5.20
C GLU A 348 26.68 11.61 -3.76
N HIS A 349 25.37 11.72 -3.41
CA HIS A 349 24.84 12.26 -2.16
C HIS A 349 23.93 11.25 -1.45
N GLN A 350 24.33 9.96 -1.44
CA GLN A 350 23.52 8.90 -0.82
C GLN A 350 23.30 9.11 0.68
N VAL A 351 24.31 9.64 1.39
CA VAL A 351 24.19 9.92 2.83
C VAL A 351 23.13 10.98 3.09
N GLU A 352 23.14 12.09 2.37
CA GLU A 352 22.16 13.17 2.52
C GLU A 352 20.77 12.74 2.08
N ALA A 353 20.67 11.90 1.05
CA ALA A 353 19.41 11.27 0.65
C ALA A 353 18.83 10.37 1.75
N MET A 354 19.67 9.58 2.41
CA MET A 354 19.26 8.76 3.56
C MET A 354 18.90 9.61 4.79
N MET A 355 19.59 10.73 5.05
CA MET A 355 19.22 11.69 6.10
C MET A 355 17.82 12.24 5.86
N PHE A 356 17.52 12.67 4.63
CA PHE A 356 16.16 13.14 4.31
C PHE A 356 15.12 12.04 4.46
N LEU A 357 15.37 10.84 3.98
CA LEU A 357 14.42 9.74 4.13
C LEU A 357 14.27 9.31 5.60
N ASN A 358 15.33 9.35 6.41
CA ASN A 358 15.21 9.13 7.85
C ASN A 358 14.31 10.18 8.51
N TYR A 359 14.48 11.45 8.17
CA TYR A 359 13.58 12.52 8.61
C TYR A 359 12.14 12.26 8.14
N PHE A 360 11.96 11.91 6.87
CA PHE A 360 10.65 11.65 6.26
C PHE A 360 9.87 10.53 6.97
N TYR A 361 10.56 9.46 7.38
CA TYR A 361 9.92 8.28 8.00
C TYR A 361 9.94 8.28 9.52
N ASN A 362 10.98 8.85 10.14
CA ASN A 362 11.29 8.65 11.56
C ASN A 362 11.21 9.94 12.39
N ASN A 363 10.90 11.08 11.76
CA ASN A 363 10.64 12.32 12.50
C ASN A 363 9.14 12.48 12.81
N ALA A 364 8.79 12.72 14.08
CA ALA A 364 7.40 12.83 14.52
C ALA A 364 6.64 14.01 13.90
N ASP A 365 7.30 15.13 13.62
CA ASP A 365 6.66 16.29 12.99
C ASP A 365 6.40 16.02 11.50
N ALA A 366 7.35 15.37 10.78
CA ALA A 366 7.14 14.90 9.43
C ALA A 366 5.97 13.91 9.35
N ALA A 367 5.90 12.96 10.28
CA ALA A 367 4.81 12.00 10.37
C ALA A 367 3.43 12.66 10.57
N LYS A 368 3.34 13.71 11.40
CA LYS A 368 2.11 14.50 11.61
C LYS A 368 1.67 15.29 10.38
N ILE A 369 2.60 15.65 9.49
CA ILE A 369 2.31 16.28 8.19
C ILE A 369 1.86 15.23 7.19
N LEU A 370 2.61 14.14 7.04
CA LEU A 370 2.35 13.08 6.06
C LEU A 370 1.08 12.28 6.34
N LYS A 371 0.81 11.98 7.62
CA LYS A 371 -0.38 11.20 8.01
C LYS A 371 -0.49 9.93 7.17
N THR A 372 -1.65 9.75 6.52
CA THR A 372 -1.98 8.57 5.69
C THR A 372 -2.00 8.87 4.18
N VAL A 373 -1.41 9.99 3.72
CA VAL A 373 -1.42 10.36 2.29
C VAL A 373 -0.72 9.34 1.37
N ARG A 374 0.05 8.42 1.94
CA ARG A 374 0.71 7.31 1.24
C ARG A 374 0.25 5.92 1.74
N SER A 375 -0.95 5.80 2.29
CA SER A 375 -1.49 4.69 3.07
C SER A 375 -1.08 4.77 4.55
N VAL A 376 -1.36 3.74 5.34
CA VAL A 376 -0.95 3.70 6.74
C VAL A 376 0.58 3.74 6.82
N PRO A 377 1.17 4.60 7.67
CA PRO A 377 2.63 4.67 7.80
C PRO A 377 3.27 3.32 8.12
N PRO A 378 4.42 2.99 7.52
CA PRO A 378 5.06 1.69 7.72
C PRO A 378 5.93 1.63 8.98
N THR A 379 6.19 2.79 9.62
CA THR A 379 7.04 2.91 10.82
C THR A 379 6.22 3.09 12.08
N SER A 380 6.75 2.62 13.21
CA SER A 380 6.14 2.84 14.53
C SER A 380 5.96 4.33 14.84
N VAL A 381 6.93 5.18 14.48
CA VAL A 381 6.84 6.65 14.65
C VAL A 381 5.66 7.24 13.85
N GLY A 382 5.51 6.83 12.61
CA GLY A 382 4.40 7.28 11.76
C GLY A 382 3.03 6.86 12.28
N GLN A 383 2.92 5.62 12.75
CA GLN A 383 1.68 5.06 13.32
C GLN A 383 1.33 5.73 14.66
N GLU A 384 2.30 5.98 15.52
CA GLU A 384 2.09 6.70 16.77
C GLU A 384 1.57 8.12 16.51
N ALA A 385 2.18 8.85 15.58
CA ALA A 385 1.73 10.18 15.17
C ALA A 385 0.29 10.16 14.63
N CYS A 386 -0.08 9.18 13.80
CA CYS A 386 -1.45 9.03 13.31
C CYS A 386 -2.43 8.67 14.43
N THR A 387 -2.02 7.89 15.42
CA THR A 387 -2.82 7.54 16.60
C THR A 387 -3.05 8.78 17.48
N GLU A 388 -2.02 9.58 17.75
CA GLU A 388 -2.13 10.84 18.49
C GLU A 388 -3.09 11.85 17.83
N LEU A 389 -3.18 11.82 16.49
CA LEU A 389 -4.09 12.66 15.72
C LEU A 389 -5.51 12.09 15.60
N GLY A 390 -5.79 10.89 16.15
CA GLY A 390 -7.08 10.21 16.02
C GLY A 390 -7.37 9.74 14.58
N ILE A 391 -6.34 9.53 13.75
CA ILE A 391 -6.47 9.06 12.36
C ILE A 391 -6.37 7.53 12.31
N LEU A 392 -5.48 6.95 13.11
CA LEU A 392 -5.30 5.51 13.22
C LEU A 392 -5.92 5.02 14.54
N GLU A 393 -7.23 4.76 14.51
CA GLU A 393 -8.00 4.30 15.66
C GLU A 393 -9.09 3.29 15.27
N GLY A 394 -9.73 2.65 16.24
CA GLY A 394 -10.84 1.73 16.03
C GLY A 394 -10.49 0.58 15.11
N ILE A 395 -11.42 0.17 14.24
CA ILE A 395 -11.28 -1.00 13.38
C ILE A 395 -10.12 -0.88 12.38
N THR A 396 -9.76 0.34 11.98
CA THR A 396 -8.59 0.57 11.11
C THR A 396 -7.31 0.20 11.83
N LYS A 397 -7.15 0.68 13.07
CA LYS A 397 -5.99 0.32 13.89
C LYS A 397 -5.94 -1.17 14.18
N ASP A 398 -7.07 -1.77 14.60
CA ASP A 398 -7.14 -3.20 14.87
C ASP A 398 -6.75 -4.04 13.64
N SER A 399 -7.18 -3.62 12.44
CA SER A 399 -6.81 -4.27 11.18
C SER A 399 -5.32 -4.14 10.89
N VAL A 400 -4.74 -2.97 11.14
CA VAL A 400 -3.30 -2.71 10.94
C VAL A 400 -2.48 -3.57 11.91
N ASP A 401 -2.87 -3.64 13.17
CA ASP A 401 -2.18 -4.46 14.17
C ASP A 401 -2.18 -5.95 13.77
N ILE A 402 -3.29 -6.43 13.17
CA ILE A 402 -3.37 -7.81 12.66
C ILE A 402 -2.46 -8.01 11.44
N ILE A 403 -2.54 -7.16 10.41
CA ILE A 403 -1.78 -7.37 9.18
C ILE A 403 -0.26 -7.30 9.38
N GLN A 404 0.21 -6.57 10.39
CA GLN A 404 1.62 -6.49 10.72
C GLN A 404 2.17 -7.79 11.32
N THR A 405 1.29 -8.67 11.83
CA THR A 405 1.70 -9.98 12.33
C THR A 405 1.92 -11.01 11.23
N TYR A 406 1.52 -10.71 9.98
CA TYR A 406 1.63 -11.64 8.87
C TYR A 406 3.08 -11.88 8.44
N THR A 407 3.43 -13.14 8.25
CA THR A 407 4.78 -13.59 7.93
C THR A 407 4.88 -14.31 6.58
N GLY A 408 3.75 -14.44 5.88
CA GLY A 408 3.68 -15.12 4.58
C GLY A 408 4.48 -14.41 3.50
N THR A 409 4.88 -15.16 2.50
CA THR A 409 5.67 -14.66 1.36
C THR A 409 4.80 -13.79 0.44
N ASN A 410 5.32 -12.64 0.05
CA ASN A 410 4.64 -11.75 -0.88
C ASN A 410 4.55 -12.39 -2.28
N ASP A 411 3.34 -12.50 -2.82
CA ASP A 411 3.03 -13.15 -4.10
C ASP A 411 2.89 -12.11 -5.24
N LEU A 412 3.88 -11.22 -5.35
CA LEU A 412 3.96 -10.22 -6.42
C LEU A 412 4.67 -10.76 -7.68
N GLY A 413 4.65 -9.95 -8.74
CA GLY A 413 5.28 -10.29 -10.03
C GLY A 413 4.34 -11.05 -10.94
N LEU A 414 4.76 -12.17 -11.52
CA LEU A 414 3.99 -12.93 -12.52
C LEU A 414 2.57 -13.27 -12.06
N THR A 415 2.38 -13.61 -10.78
CA THR A 415 1.05 -13.95 -10.23
C THR A 415 0.07 -12.78 -10.30
N THR A 416 0.55 -11.54 -10.20
CA THR A 416 -0.28 -10.34 -10.15
C THR A 416 -0.45 -9.67 -11.52
N GLU A 417 0.13 -10.22 -12.59
CA GLU A 417 -0.12 -9.71 -13.93
C GLU A 417 -1.60 -9.92 -14.32
N GLU A 418 -2.15 -8.96 -15.06
CA GLU A 418 -3.59 -8.90 -15.39
C GLU A 418 -4.12 -10.20 -16.02
N GLU A 419 -3.37 -10.79 -16.95
CA GLU A 419 -3.75 -12.04 -17.62
C GLU A 419 -3.81 -13.22 -16.64
N VAL A 420 -2.83 -13.35 -15.73
CA VAL A 420 -2.82 -14.41 -14.70
C VAL A 420 -3.94 -14.21 -13.69
N THR A 421 -4.14 -12.99 -13.25
CA THR A 421 -5.24 -12.61 -12.36
C THR A 421 -6.59 -12.99 -12.98
N ALA A 422 -6.81 -12.65 -14.26
CA ALA A 422 -8.03 -13.00 -14.98
C ALA A 422 -8.25 -14.51 -15.10
N ILE A 423 -7.20 -15.28 -15.38
CA ILE A 423 -7.26 -16.76 -15.47
C ILE A 423 -7.69 -17.36 -14.13
N LEU A 424 -7.10 -16.91 -13.02
CA LEU A 424 -7.41 -17.45 -11.69
C LEU A 424 -8.80 -17.03 -11.20
N GLN A 425 -9.21 -15.79 -11.47
CA GLN A 425 -10.56 -15.30 -11.18
C GLN A 425 -11.63 -16.07 -11.95
N ASP A 426 -11.40 -16.34 -13.23
CA ASP A 426 -12.32 -17.12 -14.07
C ASP A 426 -12.47 -18.55 -13.55
N ALA A 427 -11.37 -19.21 -13.21
CA ALA A 427 -11.38 -20.56 -12.64
C ALA A 427 -12.24 -20.65 -11.35
N ALA A 428 -11.99 -19.75 -10.41
CA ALA A 428 -12.72 -19.68 -9.16
C ALA A 428 -14.22 -19.37 -9.38
N THR A 429 -14.50 -18.44 -10.30
CA THR A 429 -15.87 -18.02 -10.62
C THR A 429 -16.66 -19.13 -11.31
N GLN A 430 -16.06 -19.89 -12.23
CA GLN A 430 -16.72 -21.04 -12.87
C GLN A 430 -17.20 -22.06 -11.83
N VAL A 431 -16.34 -22.41 -10.88
CA VAL A 431 -16.69 -23.34 -9.82
C VAL A 431 -17.74 -22.76 -8.87
N ALA A 432 -17.64 -21.48 -8.51
CA ALA A 432 -18.63 -20.80 -7.67
C ALA A 432 -20.03 -20.74 -8.28
N TYR A 433 -20.12 -20.72 -9.62
CA TYR A 433 -21.38 -20.84 -10.36
C TYR A 433 -21.82 -22.28 -10.62
N GLY A 434 -21.05 -23.29 -10.23
CA GLY A 434 -21.30 -24.68 -10.56
C GLY A 434 -21.12 -24.99 -12.06
N GLN A 435 -20.30 -24.21 -12.76
CA GLN A 435 -19.98 -24.37 -14.18
C GLN A 435 -18.68 -25.19 -14.34
N GLY A 436 -18.81 -26.49 -14.51
CA GLY A 436 -17.69 -27.42 -14.62
C GLY A 436 -17.32 -28.09 -13.29
N THR A 437 -16.57 -29.18 -13.40
CA THR A 437 -16.01 -29.85 -12.23
C THR A 437 -14.68 -29.17 -11.82
N PRO A 438 -14.30 -29.19 -10.54
CA PRO A 438 -12.98 -28.70 -10.11
C PRO A 438 -11.82 -29.29 -10.92
N GLU A 439 -11.90 -30.56 -11.30
CA GLU A 439 -10.88 -31.27 -12.10
C GLU A 439 -10.78 -30.72 -13.54
N ASP A 440 -11.92 -30.49 -14.21
CA ASP A 440 -11.93 -29.95 -15.57
C ASP A 440 -11.48 -28.50 -15.62
N VAL A 441 -11.96 -27.70 -14.63
CA VAL A 441 -11.56 -26.27 -14.49
C VAL A 441 -10.06 -26.19 -14.19
N ALA A 442 -9.51 -27.01 -13.28
CA ALA A 442 -8.08 -27.02 -12.97
C ALA A 442 -7.23 -27.32 -14.21
N LYS A 443 -7.60 -28.32 -15.02
CA LYS A 443 -6.88 -28.67 -16.26
C LYS A 443 -6.86 -27.52 -17.27
N SER A 444 -8.00 -26.88 -17.49
CA SER A 444 -8.08 -25.73 -18.41
C SER A 444 -7.26 -24.55 -17.91
N THR A 445 -7.35 -24.24 -16.61
CA THR A 445 -6.59 -23.17 -15.96
C THR A 445 -5.08 -23.40 -16.08
N ILE A 446 -4.61 -24.62 -15.80
CA ILE A 446 -3.20 -24.98 -15.94
C ILE A 446 -2.72 -24.81 -17.38
N SER A 447 -3.52 -25.23 -18.37
CA SER A 447 -3.17 -25.05 -19.78
C SER A 447 -3.01 -23.57 -20.14
N LEU A 448 -3.87 -22.69 -19.62
CA LEU A 448 -3.78 -21.23 -19.84
C LEU A 448 -2.53 -20.66 -19.17
N LEU A 449 -2.25 -21.02 -17.92
CA LEU A 449 -1.06 -20.57 -17.20
C LEU A 449 0.24 -21.06 -17.84
N ASP A 450 0.29 -22.30 -18.32
CA ASP A 450 1.47 -22.86 -19.00
C ASP A 450 1.69 -22.17 -20.35
N ASN A 451 0.63 -21.83 -21.07
CA ASN A 451 0.72 -21.02 -22.30
C ASN A 451 1.25 -19.62 -22.01
N TYR A 452 0.74 -18.96 -20.97
CA TYR A 452 1.22 -17.66 -20.53
C TYR A 452 2.72 -17.72 -20.16
N LEU A 453 3.13 -18.67 -19.32
CA LEU A 453 4.53 -18.84 -18.90
C LEU A 453 5.47 -19.15 -20.07
N SER A 454 5.00 -19.85 -21.11
CA SER A 454 5.81 -20.14 -22.30
C SER A 454 6.10 -18.89 -23.15
N SER A 455 5.39 -17.80 -22.92
CA SER A 455 5.58 -16.50 -23.61
C SER A 455 6.53 -15.55 -22.86
N LYS A 456 6.94 -15.91 -21.63
CA LYS A 456 7.82 -15.10 -20.75
C LYS A 456 9.26 -15.63 -20.78
#